data_2233e8c2706958fffc84db658ecadfb1
#
_entry.id   2233e8c2706958fffc84db658ecadfb1
#
_cell.length_a   1.000
_cell.length_b   1.000
_cell.length_c   1.000
_cell.angle_alpha   90.00
_cell.angle_beta   90.00
_cell.angle_gamma   90.00
#
_symmetry.space_group_name_H-M   'P 1'
#
loop_
_entity.id
_entity.type
_entity.pdbx_description
1 polymer ?
#
loop_
_entity_poly.entity_id
_entity_poly.type
_entity_poly.pdbx_seq_one_letter_code
_entity_poly.pdbx_strand_id
1 'polypeptide(L)'
;MKIVAVEIFDVYCDKRPAWSPVFVKVITDEGITGVGEAGLAYDLGHSAAANMIREFAEEMVLGTDPFESERLWDRMLRESFWGLGGGPVVYAAMSAIDIALWDIKGKALGIPVYQLLGGKTNKKLRTYASQLQFDWDEYERKTLFKPEDYAKATEKAVAEGYDAIKVDPMMFDHKGDTLYNCTLPFRRDHLNLICQRMQAIRDVLGENGDIIFECHSLPSLTSALQLGEIAEDFNCLYFEEPVNYLNSKLHEPLKDKLRVPIAAGERLYLRHGVREYIEKQTIDILQPDIGLCGGLTEAKKICDYVDMYDVKIQAHVCGGPIATAASLHLETAIPNFIIHEHHTYALKDFNRELCIQDPQPVNGYFEAPDVPGLGIEINEKALSKKTNKVIVK
;
A
#
# COMPACT_ATOMS: atom_id res chain seq x y z
N MET A 1 12.94 -28.96 3.35
CA MET A 1 12.67 -27.84 4.30
C MET A 1 11.24 -27.91 4.78
N LYS A 2 11.02 -27.71 6.09
CA LYS A 2 9.65 -27.68 6.66
C LYS A 2 9.51 -26.50 7.59
N ILE A 3 8.34 -25.89 7.58
CA ILE A 3 7.97 -24.83 8.53
C ILE A 3 7.71 -25.48 9.90
N VAL A 4 8.44 -25.03 10.92
CA VAL A 4 8.37 -25.58 12.29
C VAL A 4 7.78 -24.59 13.31
N ALA A 5 7.76 -23.30 13.00
CA ALA A 5 7.11 -22.29 13.83
C ALA A 5 6.70 -21.07 13.03
N VAL A 6 5.66 -20.39 13.51
CA VAL A 6 5.22 -19.08 13.04
C VAL A 6 5.11 -18.15 14.23
N GLU A 7 5.87 -17.07 14.23
CA GLU A 7 5.81 -16.00 15.22
C GLU A 7 5.00 -14.85 14.65
N ILE A 8 4.03 -14.36 15.41
CA ILE A 8 3.10 -13.30 15.01
C ILE A 8 3.32 -12.13 15.96
N PHE A 9 3.51 -10.95 15.41
CA PHE A 9 3.76 -9.71 16.15
C PHE A 9 2.61 -8.73 15.85
N ASP A 10 1.60 -8.69 16.72
CA ASP A 10 0.54 -7.68 16.69
C ASP A 10 1.08 -6.43 17.39
N VAL A 11 1.61 -5.49 16.59
CA VAL A 11 2.30 -4.30 17.11
C VAL A 11 1.28 -3.25 17.52
N TYR A 12 1.50 -2.62 18.66
CA TYR A 12 0.72 -1.46 19.08
C TYR A 12 1.64 -0.24 19.26
N CYS A 13 1.15 0.91 18.88
CA CYS A 13 1.89 2.16 19.00
C CYS A 13 1.15 3.14 19.91
N ASP A 14 1.68 3.38 21.12
CA ASP A 14 1.08 4.30 22.10
C ASP A 14 0.95 5.72 21.58
N LYS A 15 1.88 6.15 20.68
CA LYS A 15 1.87 7.47 20.07
C LYS A 15 0.87 7.61 18.94
N ARG A 16 0.39 6.49 18.39
CA ARG A 16 -0.51 6.40 17.23
C ARG A 16 -1.43 5.18 17.35
N PRO A 17 -2.50 5.24 18.15
CA PRO A 17 -3.43 4.12 18.31
C PRO A 17 -4.03 3.61 17.00
N ALA A 18 -4.10 4.48 15.97
CA ALA A 18 -4.55 4.11 14.63
C ALA A 18 -3.45 3.51 13.73
N TRP A 19 -2.27 3.16 14.26
CA TRP A 19 -1.17 2.56 13.51
C TRP A 19 -0.64 1.33 14.24
N SER A 20 -0.97 0.16 13.74
CA SER A 20 -0.71 -1.13 14.37
C SER A 20 -0.34 -2.19 13.33
N PRO A 21 0.89 -2.20 12.80
CA PRO A 21 1.32 -3.22 11.84
C PRO A 21 1.31 -4.61 12.47
N VAL A 22 1.01 -5.61 11.65
CA VAL A 22 1.06 -7.03 12.03
C VAL A 22 2.13 -7.73 11.22
N PHE A 23 3.19 -8.16 11.90
CA PHE A 23 4.27 -8.91 11.26
C PHE A 23 4.16 -10.41 11.54
N VAL A 24 4.66 -11.18 10.61
CA VAL A 24 4.85 -12.61 10.76
C VAL A 24 6.32 -12.95 10.51
N LYS A 25 6.86 -13.90 11.30
CA LYS A 25 8.15 -14.54 11.08
C LYS A 25 7.94 -16.04 11.00
N VAL A 26 8.18 -16.59 9.83
CA VAL A 26 8.08 -18.03 9.54
C VAL A 26 9.46 -18.64 9.74
N ILE A 27 9.52 -19.75 10.48
CA ILE A 27 10.79 -20.43 10.87
C ILE A 27 10.78 -21.85 10.32
N THR A 28 11.88 -22.25 9.68
CA THR A 28 12.06 -23.57 9.10
C THR A 28 12.97 -24.47 9.95
N ASP A 29 12.90 -25.79 9.76
CA ASP A 29 13.74 -26.80 10.39
C ASP A 29 15.23 -26.69 9.98
N GLU A 30 15.54 -25.95 8.92
CA GLU A 30 16.90 -25.65 8.46
C GLU A 30 17.46 -24.33 9.02
N GLY A 31 16.69 -23.63 9.89
CA GLY A 31 17.07 -22.38 10.52
C GLY A 31 16.91 -21.15 9.63
N ILE A 32 16.42 -21.31 8.41
CA ILE A 32 16.08 -20.16 7.54
C ILE A 32 14.75 -19.58 8.00
N THR A 33 14.70 -18.25 8.09
CA THR A 33 13.49 -17.53 8.50
C THR A 33 13.06 -16.52 7.45
N GLY A 34 11.77 -16.32 7.28
CA GLY A 34 11.23 -15.25 6.43
C GLY A 34 10.25 -14.38 7.18
N VAL A 35 10.14 -13.13 6.75
CA VAL A 35 9.28 -12.13 7.35
C VAL A 35 8.21 -11.67 6.36
N GLY A 36 7.02 -11.33 6.88
CA GLY A 36 5.92 -10.80 6.11
C GLY A 36 5.09 -9.83 6.94
N GLU A 37 4.20 -9.11 6.28
CA GLU A 37 3.34 -8.10 6.90
C GLU A 37 1.93 -8.17 6.32
N ALA A 38 0.93 -8.04 7.21
CA ALA A 38 -0.48 -7.91 6.84
C ALA A 38 -0.83 -6.44 6.58
N GLY A 39 -1.52 -6.14 5.48
CA GLY A 39 -1.82 -4.78 5.02
C GLY A 39 -2.90 -4.03 5.80
N LEU A 40 -3.15 -4.36 7.06
CA LEU A 40 -4.14 -3.71 7.93
C LEU A 40 -3.47 -2.94 9.08
N ALA A 41 -2.39 -2.21 8.79
CA ALA A 41 -1.67 -1.42 9.79
C ALA A 41 -2.43 -0.16 10.22
N TYR A 42 -3.27 0.38 9.34
CA TYR A 42 -3.99 1.63 9.59
C TYR A 42 -5.39 1.36 10.16
N ASP A 43 -5.76 2.08 11.23
CA ASP A 43 -7.05 2.09 11.92
C ASP A 43 -7.43 0.71 12.49
N LEU A 44 -8.56 0.13 12.12
CA LEU A 44 -9.12 -1.08 12.71
C LEU A 44 -8.86 -2.32 11.83
N GLY A 45 -8.70 -3.50 12.48
CA GLY A 45 -8.61 -4.78 11.76
C GLY A 45 -7.32 -5.56 12.03
N HIS A 46 -6.25 -4.91 12.51
CA HIS A 46 -4.95 -5.53 12.72
C HIS A 46 -5.00 -6.78 13.63
N SER A 47 -5.64 -6.70 14.80
CA SER A 47 -5.76 -7.85 15.73
C SER A 47 -6.59 -9.00 15.14
N ALA A 48 -7.57 -8.70 14.28
CA ALA A 48 -8.32 -9.73 13.57
C ALA A 48 -7.41 -10.45 12.55
N ALA A 49 -6.58 -9.71 11.81
CA ALA A 49 -5.59 -10.29 10.90
C ALA A 49 -4.54 -11.13 11.65
N ALA A 50 -4.04 -10.66 12.80
CA ALA A 50 -3.11 -11.42 13.63
C ALA A 50 -3.70 -12.75 14.10
N ASN A 51 -4.98 -12.79 14.50
CA ASN A 51 -5.67 -14.02 14.87
C ASN A 51 -5.92 -14.92 13.65
N MET A 52 -6.24 -14.37 12.48
CA MET A 52 -6.41 -15.17 11.26
C MET A 52 -5.09 -15.79 10.81
N ILE A 53 -3.96 -15.09 10.95
CA ILE A 53 -2.62 -15.66 10.72
C ILE A 53 -2.37 -16.84 11.68
N ARG A 54 -2.78 -16.71 12.95
CA ARG A 54 -2.63 -17.79 13.93
C ARG A 54 -3.43 -19.04 13.52
N GLU A 55 -4.69 -18.88 13.12
CA GLU A 55 -5.51 -20.01 12.65
C GLU A 55 -4.92 -20.68 11.41
N PHE A 56 -4.47 -19.92 10.42
CA PHE A 56 -3.77 -20.47 9.26
C PHE A 56 -2.48 -21.20 9.65
N ALA A 57 -1.70 -20.62 10.59
CA ALA A 57 -0.46 -21.24 11.06
C ALA A 57 -0.72 -22.62 11.70
N GLU A 58 -1.70 -22.69 12.60
CA GLU A 58 -2.08 -23.92 13.32
C GLU A 58 -2.59 -25.01 12.39
N GLU A 59 -3.47 -24.67 11.46
CA GLU A 59 -4.22 -25.65 10.68
C GLU A 59 -3.60 -25.98 9.32
N MET A 60 -2.81 -25.07 8.72
CA MET A 60 -2.41 -25.22 7.32
C MET A 60 -0.93 -25.01 7.04
N VAL A 61 -0.23 -24.16 7.80
CA VAL A 61 1.14 -23.72 7.46
C VAL A 61 2.20 -24.63 8.08
N LEU A 62 2.05 -25.00 9.36
CA LEU A 62 3.01 -25.87 10.04
C LEU A 62 3.20 -27.20 9.31
N GLY A 63 4.46 -27.65 9.22
CA GLY A 63 4.86 -28.90 8.57
C GLY A 63 4.91 -28.84 7.04
N THR A 64 4.49 -27.73 6.40
CA THR A 64 4.55 -27.57 4.94
C THR A 64 5.96 -27.15 4.47
N ASP A 65 6.24 -27.34 3.19
CA ASP A 65 7.45 -26.85 2.53
C ASP A 65 7.21 -25.43 2.01
N PRO A 66 8.02 -24.43 2.42
CA PRO A 66 7.87 -23.05 1.94
C PRO A 66 8.08 -22.91 0.42
N PHE A 67 8.71 -23.88 -0.25
CA PHE A 67 8.82 -23.87 -1.71
C PHE A 67 7.51 -24.26 -2.42
N GLU A 68 6.59 -24.94 -1.76
CA GLU A 68 5.24 -25.22 -2.27
C GLU A 68 4.25 -24.06 -2.02
N SER A 69 4.69 -22.82 -2.14
CA SER A 69 3.89 -21.62 -1.79
C SER A 69 2.58 -21.52 -2.57
N GLU A 70 2.56 -21.87 -3.86
CA GLU A 70 1.32 -21.88 -4.67
C GLU A 70 0.29 -22.86 -4.10
N ARG A 71 0.74 -24.04 -3.70
CA ARG A 71 -0.13 -25.05 -3.10
C ARG A 71 -0.68 -24.57 -1.76
N LEU A 72 0.17 -24.02 -0.92
CA LEU A 72 -0.25 -23.49 0.39
C LEU A 72 -1.22 -22.31 0.21
N TRP A 73 -0.93 -21.42 -0.73
CA TRP A 73 -1.78 -20.29 -1.08
C TRP A 73 -3.18 -20.77 -1.52
N ASP A 74 -3.26 -21.74 -2.43
CA ASP A 74 -4.53 -22.31 -2.90
C ASP A 74 -5.30 -23.02 -1.78
N ARG A 75 -4.61 -23.72 -0.89
CA ARG A 75 -5.21 -24.32 0.32
C ARG A 75 -5.80 -23.26 1.23
N MET A 76 -5.07 -22.20 1.57
CA MET A 76 -5.61 -21.10 2.39
C MET A 76 -6.85 -20.46 1.76
N LEU A 77 -6.88 -20.32 0.43
CA LEU A 77 -8.03 -19.77 -0.28
C LEU A 77 -9.23 -20.73 -0.32
N ARG A 78 -9.02 -22.02 -0.63
CA ARG A 78 -10.10 -22.94 -0.98
C ARG A 78 -10.51 -23.89 0.15
N GLU A 79 -9.55 -24.34 0.97
CA GLU A 79 -9.80 -25.31 2.02
C GLU A 79 -10.19 -24.67 3.37
N SER A 80 -9.94 -23.37 3.55
CA SER A 80 -10.34 -22.63 4.76
C SER A 80 -11.84 -22.31 4.85
N PHE A 81 -12.64 -22.76 3.90
CA PHE A 81 -14.07 -22.51 3.71
C PHE A 81 -14.41 -21.03 3.41
N TRP A 82 -13.96 -20.09 4.25
CA TRP A 82 -14.26 -18.66 4.09
C TRP A 82 -13.29 -17.92 3.18
N GLY A 83 -12.19 -18.53 2.74
CA GLY A 83 -11.18 -17.91 1.89
C GLY A 83 -11.74 -17.36 0.57
N LEU A 84 -12.66 -18.07 -0.07
CA LEU A 84 -13.25 -17.64 -1.36
C LEU A 84 -14.05 -16.35 -1.28
N GLY A 85 -14.46 -15.89 -0.10
CA GLY A 85 -15.16 -14.63 0.11
C GLY A 85 -14.58 -13.84 1.29
N GLY A 86 -13.31 -14.11 1.66
CA GLY A 86 -12.73 -13.77 2.96
C GLY A 86 -12.57 -12.29 3.27
N GLY A 87 -12.49 -11.43 2.27
CA GLY A 87 -12.31 -10.00 2.50
C GLY A 87 -10.94 -9.62 3.12
N PRO A 88 -10.79 -8.37 3.60
CA PRO A 88 -9.48 -7.82 3.96
C PRO A 88 -8.75 -8.61 5.05
N VAL A 89 -9.44 -9.10 6.07
CA VAL A 89 -8.81 -9.82 7.20
C VAL A 89 -8.17 -11.13 6.75
N VAL A 90 -8.91 -11.93 5.98
CA VAL A 90 -8.41 -13.23 5.48
C VAL A 90 -7.28 -13.03 4.50
N TYR A 91 -7.45 -12.10 3.56
CA TYR A 91 -6.44 -11.85 2.53
C TYR A 91 -5.20 -11.15 3.07
N ALA A 92 -5.31 -10.31 4.10
CA ALA A 92 -4.15 -9.77 4.81
C ALA A 92 -3.33 -10.87 5.49
N ALA A 93 -4.01 -11.83 6.13
CA ALA A 93 -3.34 -12.98 6.74
C ALA A 93 -2.64 -13.87 5.71
N MET A 94 -3.31 -14.17 4.60
CA MET A 94 -2.70 -14.90 3.47
C MET A 94 -1.49 -14.16 2.91
N SER A 95 -1.60 -12.85 2.73
CA SER A 95 -0.53 -12.00 2.19
C SER A 95 0.71 -12.01 3.08
N ALA A 96 0.52 -11.85 4.40
CA ALA A 96 1.64 -11.87 5.35
C ALA A 96 2.42 -13.19 5.30
N ILE A 97 1.70 -14.31 5.27
CA ILE A 97 2.32 -15.64 5.17
C ILE A 97 3.04 -15.78 3.82
N ASP A 98 2.39 -15.43 2.72
CA ASP A 98 2.97 -15.56 1.37
C ASP A 98 4.25 -14.72 1.21
N ILE A 99 4.26 -13.46 1.67
CA ILE A 99 5.43 -12.59 1.66
C ILE A 99 6.61 -13.25 2.41
N ALA A 100 6.33 -13.84 3.58
CA ALA A 100 7.36 -14.54 4.35
C ALA A 100 7.91 -15.78 3.63
N LEU A 101 7.07 -16.51 2.88
CA LEU A 101 7.53 -17.65 2.07
C LEU A 101 8.45 -17.20 0.93
N TRP A 102 8.16 -16.07 0.28
CA TRP A 102 9.04 -15.50 -0.73
C TRP A 102 10.39 -15.05 -0.15
N ASP A 103 10.40 -14.49 1.05
CA ASP A 103 11.61 -14.14 1.77
C ASP A 103 12.46 -15.37 2.07
N ILE A 104 11.84 -16.47 2.57
CA ILE A 104 12.51 -17.76 2.78
C ILE A 104 13.15 -18.28 1.49
N LYS A 105 12.41 -18.28 0.39
CA LYS A 105 12.91 -18.76 -0.91
C LYS A 105 14.12 -17.95 -1.37
N GLY A 106 14.06 -16.62 -1.29
CA GLY A 106 15.18 -15.76 -1.64
C GLY A 106 16.40 -16.03 -0.78
N LYS A 107 16.23 -16.16 0.53
CA LYS A 107 17.31 -16.49 1.48
C LYS A 107 17.89 -17.88 1.23
N ALA A 108 17.05 -18.89 1.03
CA ALA A 108 17.47 -20.26 0.77
C ALA A 108 18.29 -20.40 -0.53
N LEU A 109 17.92 -19.63 -1.56
CA LEU A 109 18.61 -19.62 -2.86
C LEU A 109 19.76 -18.62 -2.94
N GLY A 110 19.93 -17.78 -1.92
CA GLY A 110 20.99 -16.76 -1.88
C GLY A 110 20.78 -15.59 -2.85
N ILE A 111 19.52 -15.29 -3.24
CA ILE A 111 19.17 -14.24 -4.21
C ILE A 111 18.06 -13.32 -3.69
N PRO A 112 18.00 -12.05 -4.14
CA PRO A 112 16.88 -11.15 -3.83
C PRO A 112 15.56 -11.65 -4.42
N VAL A 113 14.44 -11.31 -3.74
CA VAL A 113 13.10 -11.73 -4.21
C VAL A 113 12.77 -11.22 -5.61
N TYR A 114 13.19 -10.01 -5.99
CA TYR A 114 12.93 -9.51 -7.35
C TYR A 114 13.55 -10.41 -8.45
N GLN A 115 14.64 -11.12 -8.17
CA GLN A 115 15.22 -12.07 -9.15
C GLN A 115 14.31 -13.30 -9.34
N LEU A 116 13.63 -13.75 -8.29
CA LEU A 116 12.63 -14.81 -8.40
C LEU A 116 11.36 -14.36 -9.15
N LEU A 117 11.05 -13.07 -9.13
CA LEU A 117 9.88 -12.49 -9.78
C LEU A 117 10.12 -12.13 -11.26
N GLY A 118 11.34 -12.27 -11.79
CA GLY A 118 11.65 -12.03 -13.19
C GLY A 118 12.89 -11.16 -13.46
N GLY A 119 13.52 -10.65 -12.41
CA GLY A 119 14.75 -9.85 -12.51
C GLY A 119 14.51 -8.35 -12.41
N LYS A 120 15.56 -7.58 -12.58
CA LYS A 120 15.58 -6.12 -12.38
C LYS A 120 15.15 -5.38 -13.66
N THR A 121 13.85 -5.26 -13.90
CA THR A 121 13.27 -4.47 -14.99
C THR A 121 13.43 -2.98 -14.72
N ASN A 122 13.10 -2.54 -13.50
CA ASN A 122 13.24 -1.16 -13.05
C ASN A 122 14.42 -1.06 -12.07
N LYS A 123 15.48 -0.33 -12.45
CA LYS A 123 16.67 -0.18 -11.61
C LYS A 123 16.48 0.82 -10.48
N LYS A 124 15.68 1.86 -10.74
CA LYS A 124 15.30 2.89 -9.79
C LYS A 124 13.80 3.09 -9.86
N LEU A 125 13.18 3.23 -8.71
CA LEU A 125 11.76 3.41 -8.55
C LEU A 125 11.51 4.88 -8.18
N ARG A 126 10.98 5.67 -9.13
CA ARG A 126 10.51 7.03 -8.86
C ARG A 126 9.44 6.95 -7.77
N THR A 127 9.45 7.90 -6.85
CA THR A 127 8.65 7.81 -5.63
C THR A 127 7.94 9.13 -5.37
N TYR A 128 6.69 9.06 -4.91
CA TYR A 128 5.95 10.24 -4.47
C TYR A 128 5.82 10.33 -2.96
N ALA A 129 5.74 11.56 -2.45
CA ALA A 129 5.42 11.84 -1.05
C ALA A 129 3.90 11.74 -0.84
N SER A 130 3.47 10.74 -0.06
CA SER A 130 2.06 10.40 0.11
C SER A 130 1.46 10.96 1.39
N GLN A 131 0.15 11.28 1.33
CA GLN A 131 -0.67 11.74 2.46
C GLN A 131 -0.24 13.10 3.01
N LEU A 132 0.05 14.03 2.11
CA LEU A 132 0.56 15.35 2.45
C LEU A 132 -0.36 16.13 3.39
N GLN A 133 -1.68 15.89 3.38
CA GLN A 133 -2.65 16.50 4.29
C GLN A 133 -2.38 16.22 5.78
N PHE A 134 -1.43 15.33 6.08
CA PHE A 134 -0.99 15.02 7.45
C PHE A 134 0.38 15.57 7.80
N ASP A 135 0.89 16.53 7.03
CA ASP A 135 2.23 17.09 7.06
C ASP A 135 3.33 16.11 6.59
N TRP A 136 4.41 16.64 6.06
CA TRP A 136 5.61 15.90 5.70
C TRP A 136 6.68 16.16 6.75
N ASP A 137 6.70 15.35 7.83
CA ASP A 137 7.53 15.54 9.00
C ASP A 137 7.85 14.22 9.69
N GLU A 138 9.04 14.10 10.28
CA GLU A 138 9.50 12.87 10.96
C GLU A 138 8.79 12.63 12.32
N TYR A 139 8.28 13.68 12.97
CA TYR A 139 7.86 13.58 14.37
C TYR A 139 6.37 13.30 14.55
N GLU A 140 5.52 14.26 14.25
CA GLU A 140 4.09 14.18 14.55
C GLU A 140 3.21 14.34 13.32
N ARG A 141 2.13 13.57 13.30
CA ARG A 141 1.05 13.77 12.33
C ARG A 141 0.29 15.05 12.71
N LYS A 142 0.21 15.99 11.79
CA LYS A 142 -0.61 17.20 11.88
C LYS A 142 -1.70 17.15 10.82
N THR A 143 -2.87 17.67 11.15
CA THR A 143 -3.93 17.89 10.17
C THR A 143 -3.70 19.23 9.49
N LEU A 144 -3.47 19.22 8.20
CA LEU A 144 -3.34 20.44 7.40
C LEU A 144 -4.71 20.81 6.81
N PHE A 145 -5.12 22.06 6.99
CA PHE A 145 -6.39 22.54 6.43
C PHE A 145 -6.29 23.90 5.75
N LYS A 146 -5.21 24.66 6.01
CA LYS A 146 -4.95 25.93 5.35
C LYS A 146 -4.04 25.75 4.13
N PRO A 147 -4.28 26.45 3.02
CA PRO A 147 -3.42 26.35 1.83
C PRO A 147 -1.93 26.55 2.10
N GLU A 148 -1.57 27.50 2.98
CA GLU A 148 -0.18 27.81 3.32
C GLU A 148 0.55 26.63 4.00
N ASP A 149 -0.19 25.79 4.71
CA ASP A 149 0.40 24.62 5.37
C ASP A 149 0.70 23.51 4.35
N TYR A 150 -0.14 23.37 3.31
CA TYR A 150 0.15 22.48 2.17
C TYR A 150 1.39 22.93 1.40
N ALA A 151 1.57 24.25 1.16
CA ALA A 151 2.78 24.76 0.53
C ALA A 151 4.03 24.37 1.32
N LYS A 152 4.04 24.59 2.65
CA LYS A 152 5.17 24.25 3.53
C LYS A 152 5.48 22.74 3.56
N ALA A 153 4.45 21.89 3.58
CA ALA A 153 4.64 20.45 3.53
C ALA A 153 5.22 20.03 2.18
N THR A 154 4.78 20.65 1.08
CA THR A 154 5.36 20.43 -0.26
C THR A 154 6.82 20.88 -0.32
N GLU A 155 7.17 22.04 0.25
CA GLU A 155 8.56 22.52 0.32
C GLU A 155 9.48 21.50 1.00
N LYS A 156 9.03 20.87 2.09
CA LYS A 156 9.79 19.80 2.77
C LYS A 156 10.02 18.60 1.86
N ALA A 157 8.97 18.09 1.22
CA ALA A 157 9.08 16.94 0.33
C ALA A 157 9.99 17.24 -0.88
N VAL A 158 9.85 18.40 -1.51
CA VAL A 158 10.71 18.83 -2.62
C VAL A 158 12.18 18.95 -2.18
N ALA A 159 12.44 19.46 -0.97
CA ALA A 159 13.80 19.54 -0.42
C ALA A 159 14.46 18.17 -0.22
N GLU A 160 13.69 17.10 -0.02
CA GLU A 160 14.15 15.71 0.04
C GLU A 160 14.29 15.06 -1.35
N GLY A 161 13.92 15.79 -2.42
CA GLY A 161 14.08 15.37 -3.81
C GLY A 161 12.83 14.73 -4.44
N TYR A 162 11.67 14.81 -3.79
CA TYR A 162 10.41 14.35 -4.41
C TYR A 162 9.96 15.36 -5.47
N ASP A 163 9.57 14.83 -6.61
CA ASP A 163 8.97 15.58 -7.72
C ASP A 163 7.51 15.18 -7.97
N ALA A 164 6.93 14.37 -7.05
CA ALA A 164 5.53 13.96 -7.08
C ALA A 164 4.94 13.94 -5.67
N ILE A 165 3.70 14.39 -5.54
CA ILE A 165 2.97 14.54 -4.26
C ILE A 165 1.58 13.89 -4.38
N LYS A 166 1.19 13.06 -3.40
CA LYS A 166 -0.19 12.59 -3.24
C LYS A 166 -0.86 13.32 -2.07
N VAL A 167 -2.08 13.76 -2.31
CA VAL A 167 -2.86 14.52 -1.32
C VAL A 167 -4.35 14.21 -1.46
N ASP A 168 -5.06 14.11 -0.32
CA ASP A 168 -6.51 14.21 -0.26
C ASP A 168 -6.89 15.67 0.14
N PRO A 169 -7.09 16.56 -0.84
CA PRO A 169 -7.32 17.96 -0.56
C PRO A 169 -8.75 18.26 -0.09
N MET A 170 -9.66 17.26 -0.15
CA MET A 170 -11.04 17.39 0.30
C MET A 170 -11.28 16.91 1.73
N MET A 171 -10.33 16.17 2.32
CA MET A 171 -10.51 15.44 3.59
C MET A 171 -10.92 16.34 4.77
N PHE A 172 -10.46 17.57 4.80
CA PHE A 172 -10.71 18.49 5.91
C PHE A 172 -11.44 19.76 5.46
N ASP A 173 -12.38 20.23 6.27
CA ASP A 173 -13.03 21.53 6.06
C ASP A 173 -12.11 22.72 6.42
N HIS A 174 -12.65 23.94 6.43
CA HIS A 174 -11.93 25.17 6.75
C HIS A 174 -11.53 25.30 8.24
N LYS A 175 -12.03 24.39 9.11
CA LYS A 175 -11.70 24.34 10.54
C LYS A 175 -10.74 23.18 10.86
N GLY A 176 -10.51 22.29 9.92
CA GLY A 176 -9.75 21.07 10.10
C GLY A 176 -10.58 19.87 10.56
N ASP A 177 -11.91 19.97 10.51
CA ASP A 177 -12.80 18.86 10.81
C ASP A 177 -12.84 17.88 9.63
N THR A 178 -12.78 16.57 9.89
CA THR A 178 -12.78 15.54 8.85
C THR A 178 -14.15 15.42 8.19
N LEU A 179 -14.17 15.38 6.87
CA LEU A 179 -15.36 15.19 6.05
C LEU A 179 -15.51 13.72 5.66
N TYR A 180 -16.38 13.00 6.36
CA TYR A 180 -16.71 11.60 6.04
C TYR A 180 -17.88 11.45 5.07
N ASN A 181 -18.73 12.47 4.94
CA ASN A 181 -19.90 12.42 4.06
C ASN A 181 -19.69 13.31 2.84
N CYS A 182 -19.13 12.73 1.80
CA CYS A 182 -18.87 13.38 0.52
C CYS A 182 -19.85 12.94 -0.59
N THR A 183 -21.02 12.40 -0.22
CA THR A 183 -22.01 11.87 -1.17
C THR A 183 -22.94 12.94 -1.74
N LEU A 184 -22.98 14.13 -1.13
CA LEU A 184 -23.70 15.29 -1.68
C LEU A 184 -22.76 16.16 -2.52
N PRO A 185 -23.24 16.87 -3.54
CA PRO A 185 -22.43 17.82 -4.28
C PRO A 185 -21.73 18.81 -3.36
N PHE A 186 -20.45 19.03 -3.60
CA PHE A 186 -19.68 20.00 -2.83
C PHE A 186 -20.21 21.42 -3.05
N ARG A 187 -20.26 22.17 -1.98
CA ARG A 187 -20.57 23.60 -2.02
C ARG A 187 -19.39 24.37 -2.64
N ARG A 188 -19.70 25.52 -3.24
CA ARG A 188 -18.70 26.33 -3.94
C ARG A 188 -17.56 26.80 -3.03
N ASP A 189 -17.87 27.11 -1.76
CA ASP A 189 -16.85 27.52 -0.79
C ASP A 189 -15.84 26.40 -0.50
N HIS A 190 -16.30 25.14 -0.46
CA HIS A 190 -15.43 23.98 -0.27
C HIS A 190 -14.61 23.67 -1.52
N LEU A 191 -15.21 23.71 -2.71
CA LEU A 191 -14.47 23.53 -3.98
C LEU A 191 -13.38 24.62 -4.13
N ASN A 192 -13.68 25.87 -3.76
CA ASN A 192 -12.70 26.95 -3.78
C ASN A 192 -11.53 26.65 -2.81
N LEU A 193 -11.81 26.10 -1.63
CA LEU A 193 -10.77 25.73 -0.67
C LEU A 193 -9.88 24.61 -1.22
N ILE A 194 -10.47 23.60 -1.86
CA ILE A 194 -9.73 22.54 -2.55
C ILE A 194 -8.82 23.14 -3.62
N CYS A 195 -9.34 24.01 -4.50
CA CYS A 195 -8.52 24.68 -5.52
C CYS A 195 -7.37 25.48 -4.91
N GLN A 196 -7.61 26.20 -3.80
CA GLN A 196 -6.55 26.97 -3.11
C GLN A 196 -5.44 26.04 -2.56
N ARG A 197 -5.78 24.88 -2.01
CA ARG A 197 -4.82 23.87 -1.55
C ARG A 197 -4.00 23.29 -2.71
N MET A 198 -4.68 22.94 -3.79
CA MET A 198 -4.04 22.44 -5.01
C MET A 198 -3.10 23.49 -5.64
N GLN A 199 -3.50 24.75 -5.67
CA GLN A 199 -2.68 25.87 -6.15
C GLN A 199 -1.43 26.04 -5.28
N ALA A 200 -1.58 25.99 -3.95
CA ALA A 200 -0.46 26.11 -3.03
C ALA A 200 0.59 25.01 -3.21
N ILE A 201 0.15 23.78 -3.49
CA ILE A 201 1.04 22.65 -3.84
C ILE A 201 1.71 22.92 -5.21
N ARG A 202 0.94 23.30 -6.22
CA ARG A 202 1.42 23.54 -7.59
C ARG A 202 2.46 24.68 -7.65
N ASP A 203 2.25 25.76 -6.89
CA ASP A 203 3.17 26.91 -6.84
C ASP A 203 4.56 26.52 -6.33
N VAL A 204 4.64 25.56 -5.41
CA VAL A 204 5.91 25.05 -4.86
C VAL A 204 6.51 23.96 -5.76
N LEU A 205 5.68 23.01 -6.20
CA LEU A 205 6.12 21.87 -7.00
C LEU A 205 6.55 22.26 -8.41
N GLY A 206 6.01 23.36 -8.92
CA GLY A 206 6.25 23.84 -10.28
C GLY A 206 5.45 23.07 -11.34
N GLU A 207 5.58 23.49 -12.59
CA GLU A 207 4.80 22.93 -13.71
C GLU A 207 5.18 21.48 -14.08
N ASN A 208 6.41 21.06 -13.82
CA ASN A 208 6.94 19.75 -14.19
C ASN A 208 6.75 18.68 -13.10
N GLY A 209 6.32 19.07 -11.91
CA GLY A 209 6.05 18.13 -10.83
C GLY A 209 4.65 17.52 -10.94
N ASP A 210 4.48 16.30 -10.44
CA ASP A 210 3.21 15.58 -10.50
C ASP A 210 2.40 15.72 -9.22
N ILE A 211 1.10 15.92 -9.35
CA ILE A 211 0.14 15.87 -8.24
C ILE A 211 -0.78 14.67 -8.44
N ILE A 212 -0.97 13.90 -7.40
CA ILE A 212 -1.94 12.82 -7.32
C ILE A 212 -3.07 13.27 -6.42
N PHE A 213 -4.30 13.30 -6.95
CA PHE A 213 -5.48 13.71 -6.23
C PHE A 213 -6.21 12.47 -5.70
N GLU A 214 -6.27 12.30 -4.40
CA GLU A 214 -6.91 11.17 -3.74
C GLU A 214 -8.26 11.53 -3.11
N CYS A 215 -9.20 10.56 -3.08
CA CYS A 215 -10.56 10.72 -2.53
C CYS A 215 -10.99 9.60 -1.56
N HIS A 216 -10.19 8.56 -1.35
CA HIS A 216 -10.51 7.43 -0.45
C HIS A 216 -11.90 6.81 -0.66
N SER A 217 -12.39 6.72 -1.90
CA SER A 217 -13.70 6.13 -2.25
C SER A 217 -14.93 6.79 -1.59
N LEU A 218 -14.79 8.00 -1.03
CA LEU A 218 -15.85 8.69 -0.28
C LEU A 218 -16.88 9.44 -1.15
N PRO A 219 -16.51 10.05 -2.31
CA PRO A 219 -17.46 10.84 -3.09
C PRO A 219 -18.55 10.00 -3.78
N SER A 220 -19.70 10.62 -3.99
CA SER A 220 -20.68 10.15 -4.98
C SER A 220 -20.17 10.44 -6.39
N LEU A 221 -20.81 9.83 -7.41
CA LEU A 221 -20.48 10.13 -8.81
C LEU A 221 -20.58 11.64 -9.14
N THR A 222 -21.58 12.33 -8.61
CA THR A 222 -21.75 13.79 -8.84
C THR A 222 -20.62 14.58 -8.20
N SER A 223 -20.26 14.25 -6.96
CA SER A 223 -19.14 14.88 -6.25
C SER A 223 -17.80 14.59 -6.92
N ALA A 224 -17.61 13.34 -7.35
CA ALA A 224 -16.39 12.93 -8.06
C ALA A 224 -16.19 13.66 -9.40
N LEU A 225 -17.27 13.95 -10.12
CA LEU A 225 -17.18 14.76 -11.35
C LEU A 225 -16.73 16.20 -11.05
N GLN A 226 -17.24 16.82 -9.96
CA GLN A 226 -16.76 18.15 -9.55
C GLN A 226 -15.28 18.16 -9.19
N LEU A 227 -14.80 17.13 -8.49
CA LEU A 227 -13.41 16.99 -8.10
C LEU A 227 -12.51 16.60 -9.28
N GLY A 228 -13.02 15.79 -10.21
CA GLY A 228 -12.31 15.40 -11.43
C GLY A 228 -12.02 16.61 -12.35
N GLU A 229 -12.96 17.57 -12.46
CA GLU A 229 -12.70 18.84 -13.16
C GLU A 229 -11.53 19.61 -12.52
N ILE A 230 -11.45 19.63 -11.19
CA ILE A 230 -10.30 20.25 -10.48
C ILE A 230 -9.02 19.45 -10.75
N ALA A 231 -9.07 18.11 -10.74
CA ALA A 231 -7.89 17.30 -11.02
C ALA A 231 -7.36 17.53 -12.44
N GLU A 232 -8.25 17.77 -13.42
CA GLU A 232 -7.88 18.16 -14.79
C GLU A 232 -7.27 19.56 -14.85
N ASP A 233 -7.87 20.55 -14.18
CA ASP A 233 -7.39 21.94 -14.15
C ASP A 233 -5.96 22.05 -13.58
N PHE A 234 -5.62 21.17 -12.62
CA PHE A 234 -4.28 21.10 -12.03
C PHE A 234 -3.36 20.09 -12.72
N ASN A 235 -3.76 19.49 -13.85
CA ASN A 235 -2.98 18.50 -14.60
C ASN A 235 -2.44 17.40 -13.67
N CYS A 236 -3.32 16.78 -12.90
CA CYS A 236 -2.94 15.70 -11.99
C CYS A 236 -2.46 14.46 -12.76
N LEU A 237 -1.47 13.76 -12.22
CA LEU A 237 -0.94 12.52 -12.78
C LEU A 237 -2.04 11.46 -12.88
N TYR A 238 -2.84 11.36 -11.82
CA TYR A 238 -4.07 10.56 -11.79
C TYR A 238 -5.00 11.01 -10.64
N PHE A 239 -6.23 10.53 -10.74
CA PHE A 239 -7.32 10.75 -9.78
C PHE A 239 -7.66 9.42 -9.11
N GLU A 240 -7.31 9.30 -7.83
CA GLU A 240 -7.31 8.06 -7.05
C GLU A 240 -8.61 7.90 -6.26
N GLU A 241 -9.19 6.69 -6.31
CA GLU A 241 -10.40 6.29 -5.59
C GLU A 241 -11.54 7.32 -5.61
N PRO A 242 -11.90 7.84 -6.80
CA PRO A 242 -12.85 8.95 -6.92
C PRO A 242 -14.28 8.61 -6.49
N VAL A 243 -14.64 7.33 -6.49
CA VAL A 243 -15.97 6.83 -6.12
C VAL A 243 -15.90 5.51 -5.37
N ASN A 244 -17.02 5.09 -4.78
CA ASN A 244 -17.10 3.85 -4.03
C ASN A 244 -16.69 2.62 -4.87
N TYR A 245 -15.61 1.95 -4.44
CA TYR A 245 -15.04 0.79 -5.11
C TYR A 245 -15.94 -0.46 -5.10
N LEU A 246 -16.92 -0.56 -4.20
CA LEU A 246 -17.86 -1.69 -4.16
C LEU A 246 -18.80 -1.74 -5.37
N ASN A 247 -18.82 -0.69 -6.18
CA ASN A 247 -19.63 -0.63 -7.40
C ASN A 247 -18.76 -0.14 -8.58
N SER A 248 -18.14 -1.08 -9.28
CA SER A 248 -17.28 -0.81 -10.45
C SER A 248 -17.97 0.04 -11.53
N LYS A 249 -19.30 -0.05 -11.65
CA LYS A 249 -20.08 0.71 -12.65
C LYS A 249 -20.05 2.22 -12.43
N LEU A 250 -19.70 2.68 -11.23
CA LEU A 250 -19.54 4.12 -10.97
C LEU A 250 -18.30 4.72 -11.67
N HIS A 251 -17.34 3.89 -12.04
CA HIS A 251 -16.14 4.33 -12.76
C HIS A 251 -16.39 4.54 -14.25
N GLU A 252 -17.34 3.82 -14.86
CA GLU A 252 -17.65 3.96 -16.30
C GLU A 252 -17.99 5.41 -16.69
N PRO A 253 -18.95 6.11 -16.03
CA PRO A 253 -19.25 7.50 -16.37
C PRO A 253 -18.11 8.49 -16.07
N LEU A 254 -17.22 8.19 -15.13
CA LEU A 254 -16.04 9.02 -14.88
C LEU A 254 -15.08 8.89 -16.04
N LYS A 255 -14.78 7.65 -16.47
CA LYS A 255 -13.90 7.37 -17.60
C LYS A 255 -14.39 8.01 -18.90
N ASP A 256 -15.71 8.07 -19.10
CA ASP A 256 -16.31 8.70 -20.29
C ASP A 256 -16.21 10.23 -20.28
N LYS A 257 -16.19 10.87 -19.10
CA LYS A 257 -16.30 12.32 -18.96
C LYS A 257 -14.99 13.02 -18.62
N LEU A 258 -14.09 12.33 -17.93
CA LEU A 258 -12.81 12.88 -17.48
C LEU A 258 -11.67 12.38 -18.35
N ARG A 259 -10.67 13.23 -18.55
CA ARG A 259 -9.42 12.92 -19.27
C ARG A 259 -8.29 12.55 -18.31
N VAL A 260 -8.36 13.01 -17.05
CA VAL A 260 -7.38 12.64 -16.04
C VAL A 260 -7.41 11.11 -15.85
N PRO A 261 -6.24 10.44 -15.85
CA PRO A 261 -6.20 9.00 -15.60
C PRO A 261 -6.86 8.65 -14.26
N ILE A 262 -7.61 7.55 -14.21
CA ILE A 262 -8.30 7.08 -13.02
C ILE A 262 -7.51 5.94 -12.38
N ALA A 263 -7.29 6.01 -11.09
CA ALA A 263 -6.64 4.98 -10.30
C ALA A 263 -7.56 4.42 -9.22
N ALA A 264 -7.45 3.13 -8.95
CA ALA A 264 -8.09 2.42 -7.84
C ALA A 264 -7.41 1.08 -7.60
N GLY A 265 -7.59 0.48 -6.42
CA GLY A 265 -7.10 -0.88 -6.23
C GLY A 265 -6.70 -1.28 -4.83
N GLU A 266 -6.45 -0.37 -3.91
CA GLU A 266 -6.03 -0.66 -2.55
C GLU A 266 -7.03 -1.54 -1.76
N ARG A 267 -8.31 -1.48 -2.14
CA ARG A 267 -9.42 -2.26 -1.56
C ARG A 267 -9.93 -3.36 -2.49
N LEU A 268 -9.17 -3.69 -3.56
CA LEU A 268 -9.49 -4.77 -4.48
C LEU A 268 -8.58 -5.96 -4.20
N TYR A 269 -9.18 -7.09 -3.91
CA TYR A 269 -8.45 -8.28 -3.49
C TYR A 269 -8.51 -9.35 -4.57
N LEU A 270 -7.40 -10.06 -4.75
CA LEU A 270 -7.23 -11.11 -5.74
C LEU A 270 -7.50 -10.63 -7.19
N ARG A 271 -7.12 -11.43 -8.18
CA ARG A 271 -7.49 -11.20 -9.60
C ARG A 271 -9.00 -11.09 -9.80
N HIS A 272 -9.77 -11.78 -8.94
CA HIS A 272 -11.23 -11.76 -8.99
C HIS A 272 -11.82 -10.37 -8.70
N GLY A 273 -11.27 -9.67 -7.71
CA GLY A 273 -11.72 -8.32 -7.34
C GLY A 273 -11.38 -7.27 -8.39
N VAL A 274 -10.23 -7.40 -9.05
CA VAL A 274 -9.79 -6.42 -10.06
C VAL A 274 -10.40 -6.66 -11.45
N ARG A 275 -10.85 -7.88 -11.75
CA ARG A 275 -11.25 -8.30 -13.10
C ARG A 275 -12.23 -7.37 -13.77
N GLU A 276 -13.29 -6.97 -13.09
CA GLU A 276 -14.36 -6.17 -13.68
C GLU A 276 -13.87 -4.77 -14.10
N TYR A 277 -12.98 -4.17 -13.32
CA TYR A 277 -12.35 -2.88 -13.63
C TYR A 277 -11.46 -2.95 -14.87
N ILE A 278 -10.71 -4.03 -14.99
CA ILE A 278 -9.74 -4.25 -16.06
C ILE A 278 -10.44 -4.61 -17.38
N GLU A 279 -11.35 -5.60 -17.37
CA GLU A 279 -12.05 -6.04 -18.58
C GLU A 279 -12.95 -4.93 -19.18
N LYS A 280 -13.46 -4.02 -18.34
CA LYS A 280 -14.23 -2.85 -18.77
C LYS A 280 -13.37 -1.61 -19.05
N GLN A 281 -12.07 -1.67 -18.78
CA GLN A 281 -11.13 -0.55 -18.95
C GLN A 281 -11.58 0.74 -18.24
N THR A 282 -12.08 0.61 -17.02
CA THR A 282 -12.63 1.74 -16.24
C THR A 282 -11.59 2.45 -15.38
N ILE A 283 -10.38 1.89 -15.29
CA ILE A 283 -9.21 2.49 -14.63
C ILE A 283 -7.98 2.39 -15.53
N ASP A 284 -7.05 3.31 -15.37
CA ASP A 284 -5.78 3.38 -16.08
C ASP A 284 -4.62 2.88 -15.24
N ILE A 285 -4.77 2.97 -13.91
CA ILE A 285 -3.76 2.58 -12.94
C ILE A 285 -4.43 1.71 -11.89
N LEU A 286 -3.85 0.53 -11.67
CA LEU A 286 -4.28 -0.36 -10.59
C LEU A 286 -3.29 -0.26 -9.42
N GLN A 287 -3.83 -0.22 -8.20
CA GLN A 287 -3.08 0.06 -6.97
C GLN A 287 -3.22 -1.10 -5.96
N PRO A 288 -2.71 -2.32 -6.28
CA PRO A 288 -2.83 -3.44 -5.35
C PRO A 288 -1.97 -3.21 -4.12
N ASP A 289 -2.52 -3.44 -2.94
CA ASP A 289 -1.74 -3.54 -1.71
C ASP A 289 -1.23 -4.97 -1.57
N ILE A 290 0.10 -5.16 -1.54
CA ILE A 290 0.72 -6.50 -1.49
C ILE A 290 0.40 -7.20 -0.18
N GLY A 291 0.23 -6.46 0.90
CA GLY A 291 -0.19 -6.97 2.20
C GLY A 291 -1.68 -7.35 2.28
N LEU A 292 -2.49 -7.04 1.24
CA LEU A 292 -3.93 -7.26 1.19
C LEU A 292 -4.41 -8.06 -0.01
N CYS A 293 -3.74 -7.97 -1.15
CA CYS A 293 -4.25 -8.55 -2.40
C CYS A 293 -4.00 -10.05 -2.55
N GLY A 294 -3.37 -10.70 -1.57
CA GLY A 294 -3.01 -12.12 -1.59
C GLY A 294 -1.49 -12.37 -1.63
N GLY A 295 -0.67 -11.38 -1.23
CA GLY A 295 0.78 -11.47 -1.18
C GLY A 295 1.47 -11.29 -2.54
N LEU A 296 2.77 -11.55 -2.58
CA LEU A 296 3.59 -11.45 -3.79
C LEU A 296 3.16 -12.44 -4.88
N THR A 297 2.72 -13.64 -4.49
CA THR A 297 2.23 -14.67 -5.40
C THR A 297 1.05 -14.18 -6.23
N GLU A 298 0.05 -13.56 -5.60
CA GLU A 298 -1.12 -13.05 -6.32
C GLU A 298 -0.85 -11.69 -6.96
N ALA A 299 -0.10 -10.81 -6.29
CA ALA A 299 0.27 -9.50 -6.81
C ALA A 299 0.99 -9.61 -8.16
N LYS A 300 1.96 -10.55 -8.30
CA LYS A 300 2.63 -10.77 -9.58
C LYS A 300 1.66 -11.20 -10.68
N LYS A 301 0.71 -12.11 -10.37
CA LYS A 301 -0.32 -12.56 -11.32
C LYS A 301 -1.29 -11.42 -11.68
N ILE A 302 -1.62 -10.54 -10.74
CA ILE A 302 -2.41 -9.33 -10.99
C ILE A 302 -1.65 -8.44 -11.97
N CYS A 303 -0.36 -8.13 -11.71
CA CYS A 303 0.45 -7.28 -12.58
C CYS A 303 0.53 -7.81 -14.02
N ASP A 304 0.77 -9.13 -14.20
CA ASP A 304 0.83 -9.77 -15.51
C ASP A 304 -0.52 -9.74 -16.24
N TYR A 305 -1.62 -9.93 -15.48
CA TYR A 305 -2.96 -9.90 -16.05
C TYR A 305 -3.33 -8.50 -16.56
N VAL A 306 -3.05 -7.45 -15.81
CA VAL A 306 -3.46 -6.10 -16.19
C VAL A 306 -2.55 -5.46 -17.24
N ASP A 307 -1.32 -5.95 -17.41
CA ASP A 307 -0.41 -5.50 -18.45
C ASP A 307 -0.97 -5.74 -19.86
N MET A 308 -1.75 -6.81 -20.06
CA MET A 308 -2.44 -7.09 -21.33
C MET A 308 -3.50 -6.03 -21.71
N TYR A 309 -3.90 -5.18 -20.78
CA TYR A 309 -4.88 -4.11 -20.97
C TYR A 309 -4.24 -2.71 -20.93
N ASP A 310 -2.91 -2.63 -21.00
CA ASP A 310 -2.13 -1.39 -20.89
C ASP A 310 -2.30 -0.65 -19.55
N VAL A 311 -2.83 -1.31 -18.51
CA VAL A 311 -3.02 -0.74 -17.18
C VAL A 311 -1.69 -0.71 -16.44
N LYS A 312 -1.36 0.44 -15.86
CA LYS A 312 -0.14 0.61 -15.07
C LYS A 312 -0.35 0.18 -13.63
N ILE A 313 0.77 -0.14 -12.97
CA ILE A 313 0.79 -0.52 -11.55
C ILE A 313 1.49 0.55 -10.72
N GLN A 314 0.82 0.96 -9.68
CA GLN A 314 1.38 1.65 -8.54
C GLN A 314 0.94 0.88 -7.29
N ALA A 315 1.83 0.18 -6.62
CA ALA A 315 1.45 -0.55 -5.41
C ALA A 315 1.06 0.43 -4.28
N HIS A 316 -0.14 0.23 -3.69
CA HIS A 316 -0.50 0.92 -2.45
C HIS A 316 0.40 0.44 -1.31
N VAL A 317 1.02 1.37 -0.60
CA VAL A 317 1.98 1.08 0.49
C VAL A 317 1.64 1.91 1.73
N CYS A 318 0.64 1.46 2.48
CA CYS A 318 0.27 2.02 3.78
C CYS A 318 0.55 0.99 4.89
N GLY A 319 1.82 0.64 5.06
CA GLY A 319 2.29 -0.40 5.97
C GLY A 319 3.59 -0.03 6.67
N GLY A 320 4.16 -1.03 7.34
CA GLY A 320 5.47 -0.94 7.96
C GLY A 320 6.61 -1.18 6.96
N PRO A 321 7.86 -1.28 7.45
CA PRO A 321 9.02 -1.43 6.57
C PRO A 321 9.03 -2.72 5.74
N ILE A 322 8.36 -3.79 6.19
CA ILE A 322 8.28 -5.06 5.45
C ILE A 322 7.36 -4.92 4.23
N ALA A 323 6.23 -4.22 4.38
CA ALA A 323 5.33 -3.92 3.25
C ALA A 323 6.07 -3.09 2.19
N THR A 324 6.84 -2.07 2.62
CA THR A 324 7.70 -1.29 1.72
C THR A 324 8.70 -2.20 0.99
N ALA A 325 9.46 -3.04 1.70
CA ALA A 325 10.44 -3.93 1.08
C ALA A 325 9.79 -4.88 0.06
N ALA A 326 8.66 -5.51 0.39
CA ALA A 326 7.93 -6.39 -0.52
C ALA A 326 7.49 -5.67 -1.79
N SER A 327 6.97 -4.43 -1.66
CA SER A 327 6.55 -3.60 -2.80
C SER A 327 7.73 -3.23 -3.69
N LEU A 328 8.87 -2.83 -3.11
CA LEU A 328 10.09 -2.51 -3.87
C LEU A 328 10.56 -3.70 -4.71
N HIS A 329 10.48 -4.93 -4.19
CA HIS A 329 10.85 -6.12 -4.95
C HIS A 329 9.90 -6.41 -6.11
N LEU A 330 8.58 -6.30 -5.91
CA LEU A 330 7.60 -6.47 -6.97
C LEU A 330 7.78 -5.42 -8.06
N GLU A 331 7.78 -4.15 -7.68
CA GLU A 331 7.88 -3.01 -8.59
C GLU A 331 9.19 -3.00 -9.40
N THR A 332 10.27 -3.49 -8.80
CA THR A 332 11.54 -3.71 -9.50
C THR A 332 11.42 -4.73 -10.63
N ALA A 333 10.54 -5.74 -10.49
CA ALA A 333 10.46 -6.87 -11.42
C ALA A 333 9.42 -6.70 -12.53
N ILE A 334 8.40 -5.85 -12.35
CA ILE A 334 7.28 -5.73 -13.29
C ILE A 334 7.53 -4.66 -14.39
N PRO A 335 7.08 -4.89 -15.65
CA PRO A 335 7.28 -3.93 -16.74
C PRO A 335 6.31 -2.73 -16.71
N ASN A 336 5.14 -2.90 -16.12
CA ASN A 336 4.06 -1.91 -16.09
C ASN A 336 4.05 -1.01 -14.84
N PHE A 337 5.16 -0.96 -14.09
CA PHE A 337 5.34 -0.03 -12.96
C PHE A 337 5.34 1.43 -13.44
N ILE A 338 4.72 2.33 -12.66
CA ILE A 338 4.69 3.77 -12.91
C ILE A 338 5.43 4.58 -11.84
N ILE A 339 5.09 4.43 -10.56
CA ILE A 339 5.64 5.21 -9.45
C ILE A 339 5.42 4.46 -8.13
N HIS A 340 6.31 4.63 -7.14
CA HIS A 340 6.22 4.02 -5.81
C HIS A 340 5.58 4.96 -4.79
N GLU A 341 4.79 4.42 -3.87
CA GLU A 341 4.23 5.18 -2.75
C GLU A 341 5.16 5.22 -1.54
N HIS A 342 5.54 6.41 -1.11
CA HIS A 342 6.20 6.62 0.17
C HIS A 342 5.27 7.33 1.14
N HIS A 343 4.61 6.57 2.01
CA HIS A 343 3.62 7.08 2.93
C HIS A 343 4.26 7.88 4.07
N THR A 344 3.63 8.98 4.51
CA THR A 344 4.16 9.83 5.59
C THR A 344 4.46 9.05 6.89
N TYR A 345 3.81 7.92 7.16
CA TYR A 345 4.15 7.07 8.31
C TYR A 345 5.51 6.38 8.17
N ALA A 346 6.00 6.13 6.96
CA ALA A 346 7.33 5.56 6.74
C ALA A 346 8.47 6.48 7.17
N LEU A 347 8.21 7.80 7.34
CA LEU A 347 9.17 8.74 7.90
C LEU A 347 9.25 8.70 9.43
N LYS A 348 8.25 8.15 10.11
CA LYS A 348 8.12 8.28 11.57
C LYS A 348 9.04 7.30 12.29
N ASP A 349 9.75 7.78 13.30
CA ASP A 349 10.66 6.97 14.13
C ASP A 349 9.97 5.71 14.67
N PHE A 350 8.72 5.82 15.11
CA PHE A 350 7.99 4.68 15.65
C PHE A 350 7.71 3.57 14.62
N ASN A 351 7.73 3.87 13.33
CA ASN A 351 7.59 2.89 12.24
C ASN A 351 8.97 2.39 11.78
N ARG A 352 9.93 3.30 11.62
CA ARG A 352 11.29 3.00 11.16
C ARG A 352 12.02 2.02 12.08
N GLU A 353 11.84 2.15 13.39
CA GLU A 353 12.46 1.28 14.40
C GLU A 353 11.93 -0.17 14.45
N LEU A 354 10.82 -0.48 13.76
CA LEU A 354 10.18 -1.80 13.79
C LEU A 354 11.03 -2.89 13.10
N CYS A 355 11.90 -2.50 12.19
CA CYS A 355 12.85 -3.38 11.51
C CYS A 355 14.30 -2.92 11.73
N ILE A 356 15.24 -3.83 11.48
CA ILE A 356 16.69 -3.53 11.59
C ILE A 356 17.14 -2.65 10.43
N GLN A 357 16.70 -2.97 9.21
CA GLN A 357 16.90 -2.17 8.03
C GLN A 357 15.75 -1.16 7.90
N ASP A 358 16.08 0.02 7.43
CA ASP A 358 15.15 1.14 7.24
C ASP A 358 15.24 1.61 5.77
N PRO A 359 14.47 1.01 4.86
CA PRO A 359 14.48 1.44 3.47
C PRO A 359 13.89 2.84 3.36
N GLN A 360 14.72 3.79 2.94
CA GLN A 360 14.34 5.17 2.69
C GLN A 360 14.80 5.59 1.28
N PRO A 361 14.04 6.43 0.57
CA PRO A 361 14.43 6.86 -0.76
C PRO A 361 15.58 7.86 -0.73
N VAL A 362 16.32 7.93 -1.81
CA VAL A 362 17.39 8.92 -2.01
C VAL A 362 17.01 9.81 -3.18
N ASN A 363 16.88 11.11 -2.93
CA ASN A 363 16.47 12.10 -3.94
C ASN A 363 15.18 11.67 -4.67
N GLY A 364 14.15 11.24 -3.95
CA GLY A 364 12.86 10.83 -4.52
C GLY A 364 12.86 9.48 -5.25
N TYR A 365 13.89 8.63 -5.07
CA TYR A 365 13.98 7.32 -5.70
C TYR A 365 14.33 6.21 -4.70
N PHE A 366 13.69 5.06 -4.83
CA PHE A 366 14.09 3.82 -4.18
C PHE A 366 14.91 2.92 -5.11
N GLU A 367 15.69 2.03 -4.50
CA GLU A 367 16.24 0.84 -5.13
C GLU A 367 15.93 -0.36 -4.23
N ALA A 368 15.45 -1.47 -4.82
CA ALA A 368 15.21 -2.67 -4.03
C ALA A 368 16.53 -3.23 -3.46
N PRO A 369 16.53 -3.75 -2.22
CA PRO A 369 17.71 -4.35 -1.60
C PRO A 369 18.29 -5.46 -2.48
N ASP A 370 19.59 -5.42 -2.74
CA ASP A 370 20.32 -6.39 -3.57
C ASP A 370 21.01 -7.45 -2.71
N VAL A 371 20.25 -8.05 -1.78
CA VAL A 371 20.67 -9.09 -0.85
C VAL A 371 19.62 -10.23 -0.83
N PRO A 372 19.99 -11.44 -0.34
CA PRO A 372 19.06 -12.57 -0.30
C PRO A 372 17.74 -12.25 0.44
N GLY A 373 16.63 -12.70 -0.12
CA GLY A 373 15.30 -12.47 0.43
C GLY A 373 14.77 -11.07 0.15
N LEU A 374 14.01 -10.51 1.09
CA LEU A 374 13.50 -9.13 1.06
C LEU A 374 14.54 -8.09 1.53
N GLY A 375 15.65 -8.54 2.15
CA GLY A 375 16.68 -7.66 2.68
C GLY A 375 16.26 -6.87 3.93
N ILE A 376 15.29 -7.39 4.68
CA ILE A 376 14.76 -6.76 5.88
C ILE A 376 14.54 -7.79 6.99
N GLU A 377 14.76 -7.39 8.24
CA GLU A 377 14.56 -8.23 9.43
C GLU A 377 13.80 -7.48 10.53
N ILE A 378 12.94 -8.18 11.24
CA ILE A 378 12.19 -7.63 12.38
C ILE A 378 13.16 -7.23 13.50
N ASN A 379 13.00 -6.03 14.04
CA ASN A 379 13.72 -5.58 15.22
C ASN A 379 13.04 -6.06 16.50
N GLU A 380 13.23 -7.34 16.86
CA GLU A 380 12.58 -7.95 18.03
C GLU A 380 12.89 -7.22 19.34
N LYS A 381 14.06 -6.57 19.44
CA LYS A 381 14.41 -5.77 20.61
C LYS A 381 13.50 -4.53 20.74
N ALA A 382 13.28 -3.80 19.67
CA ALA A 382 12.39 -2.66 19.66
C ALA A 382 10.94 -3.08 19.91
N LEU A 383 10.53 -4.23 19.38
CA LEU A 383 9.17 -4.76 19.50
C LEU A 383 8.86 -5.38 20.87
N SER A 384 9.86 -5.76 21.68
CA SER A 384 9.68 -6.53 22.91
C SER A 384 8.69 -5.92 23.92
N LYS A 385 8.48 -4.59 23.87
CA LYS A 385 7.56 -3.84 24.75
C LYS A 385 6.35 -3.25 24.01
N LYS A 386 6.22 -3.52 22.71
CA LYS A 386 5.25 -2.85 21.82
C LYS A 386 4.42 -3.85 21.03
N THR A 387 4.42 -5.12 21.41
CA THR A 387 3.72 -6.13 20.63
C THR A 387 3.09 -7.20 21.52
N ASN A 388 1.93 -7.69 21.09
CA ASN A 388 1.38 -8.96 21.53
C ASN A 388 1.97 -10.05 20.64
N LYS A 389 2.98 -10.76 21.14
CA LYS A 389 3.65 -11.84 20.40
C LYS A 389 2.98 -13.17 20.66
N VAL A 390 2.59 -13.86 19.58
CA VAL A 390 2.08 -15.24 19.62
C VAL A 390 3.04 -16.14 18.86
N ILE A 391 3.31 -17.32 19.37
CA ILE A 391 4.18 -18.33 18.74
C ILE A 391 3.36 -19.61 18.55
N VAL A 392 3.25 -20.03 17.30
CA VAL A 392 2.63 -21.30 16.87
C VAL A 392 3.73 -22.29 16.51
N LYS A 393 3.70 -23.51 17.11
CA LYS A 393 4.73 -24.56 16.90
C LYS A 393 4.09 -25.90 16.63
#